data_58a45ff58abf0f43ff9d6dc331db3508
#
_entry.id   58a45ff58abf0f43ff9d6dc331db3508
#
_cell.length_a   1.000
_cell.length_b   1.000
_cell.length_c   1.000
_cell.angle_alpha   90.00
_cell.angle_beta   90.00
_cell.angle_gamma   90.00
#
_symmetry.space_group_name_H-M   'P 1'
#
loop_
_entity.id
_entity.type
_entity.pdbx_description
1 polymer ?
#
loop_
_entity_poly.entity_id
_entity_poly.type
_entity_poly.pdbx_seq_one_letter_code
_entity_poly.pdbx_strand_id
1 'polypeptide(L)'
;MNYLIGIDVGTSATKTVLFDEEGTVIASASKEYGMIQPQNGWAEQNPGDWKNAVLETLSEVRERSGVPAGAIKGIGLSGQMHGLVMLDEDNEVIRPSIIWCDQRTGGQVEEMLQIMPRERWIELTANPPLTGWTAAKILWVKKHEPENYQKCRHILLPKDYIRQVLTGVFATEVSDASGMQLLDVQGRCWSEEVLRALDIDRSLLGEVYESCEITGTLLPEIAERTGLNADTIVVGG
;
A
#
# COMPACT_ATOMS: atom_id res chain seq x y z
N MET A 1 3.87 25.89 -16.94
CA MET A 1 3.75 24.45 -17.23
C MET A 1 3.80 23.72 -15.89
N ASN A 2 2.83 22.88 -15.63
CA ASN A 2 2.79 22.04 -14.42
C ASN A 2 3.30 20.64 -14.78
N TYR A 3 3.79 19.95 -13.77
CA TYR A 3 4.31 18.59 -13.89
C TYR A 3 3.70 17.70 -12.84
N LEU A 4 3.58 16.40 -13.16
CA LEU A 4 3.05 15.36 -12.28
C LEU A 4 4.05 14.20 -12.19
N ILE A 5 4.10 13.56 -11.04
CA ILE A 5 4.90 12.36 -10.79
C ILE A 5 3.97 11.16 -10.66
N GLY A 6 4.32 10.07 -11.36
CA GLY A 6 3.77 8.74 -11.12
C GLY A 6 4.83 7.87 -10.45
N ILE A 7 4.47 7.17 -9.37
CA ILE A 7 5.33 6.19 -8.70
C ILE A 7 4.65 4.83 -8.75
N ASP A 8 5.35 3.84 -9.29
CA ASP A 8 4.93 2.44 -9.26
C ASP A 8 5.84 1.65 -8.29
N VAL A 9 5.27 1.19 -7.18
CA VAL A 9 5.95 0.35 -6.18
C VAL A 9 5.72 -1.11 -6.54
N GLY A 10 6.41 -1.59 -7.57
CA GLY A 10 6.25 -2.94 -8.11
C GLY A 10 6.86 -4.03 -7.23
N THR A 11 6.77 -5.28 -7.68
CA THR A 11 7.33 -6.43 -6.94
C THR A 11 8.86 -6.50 -7.01
N SER A 12 9.46 -6.08 -8.13
CA SER A 12 10.92 -6.19 -8.34
C SER A 12 11.65 -4.86 -8.26
N ALA A 13 10.94 -3.76 -8.44
CA ALA A 13 11.51 -2.42 -8.45
C ALA A 13 10.45 -1.36 -8.20
N THR A 14 10.88 -0.21 -7.70
CA THR A 14 10.13 1.04 -7.78
C THR A 14 10.52 1.79 -9.04
N LYS A 15 9.53 2.31 -9.76
CA LYS A 15 9.72 3.21 -10.90
C LYS A 15 9.03 4.53 -10.65
N THR A 16 9.76 5.62 -10.81
CA THR A 16 9.26 7.00 -10.71
C THR A 16 9.38 7.68 -12.07
N VAL A 17 8.31 8.34 -12.51
CA VAL A 17 8.25 9.04 -13.80
C VAL A 17 7.69 10.43 -13.59
N LEU A 18 8.33 11.44 -14.17
CA LEU A 18 7.85 12.82 -14.23
C LEU A 18 7.27 13.10 -15.62
N PHE A 19 6.07 13.63 -15.63
CA PHE A 19 5.32 14.00 -16.85
C PHE A 19 5.02 15.50 -16.87
N ASP A 20 4.92 16.06 -18.06
CA ASP A 20 4.26 17.35 -18.26
C ASP A 20 2.72 17.22 -18.36
N GLU A 21 2.02 18.33 -18.54
CA GLU A 21 0.55 18.39 -18.66
C GLU A 21 0.01 17.66 -19.91
N GLU A 22 0.85 17.40 -20.92
CA GLU A 22 0.51 16.70 -22.15
C GLU A 22 0.78 15.19 -22.05
N GLY A 23 1.33 14.72 -20.91
CA GLY A 23 1.69 13.33 -20.71
C GLY A 23 3.04 12.93 -21.28
N THR A 24 3.88 13.90 -21.68
CA THR A 24 5.23 13.64 -22.15
C THR A 24 6.13 13.28 -20.99
N VAL A 25 6.88 12.18 -21.10
CA VAL A 25 7.88 11.79 -20.10
C VAL A 25 9.07 12.73 -20.14
N ILE A 26 9.32 13.44 -19.03
CA ILE A 26 10.43 14.37 -18.88
C ILE A 26 11.65 13.68 -18.28
N ALA A 27 11.43 12.85 -17.25
CA ALA A 27 12.48 12.08 -16.60
C ALA A 27 11.90 10.82 -16.00
N SER A 28 12.75 9.81 -15.84
CA SER A 28 12.39 8.59 -15.09
C SER A 28 13.60 8.02 -14.35
N ALA A 29 13.32 7.35 -13.25
CA ALA A 29 14.29 6.59 -12.46
C ALA A 29 13.68 5.27 -12.01
N SER A 30 14.51 4.27 -11.74
CA SER A 30 14.07 2.99 -11.21
C SER A 30 15.10 2.41 -10.25
N LYS A 31 14.64 1.76 -9.18
CA LYS A 31 15.48 1.11 -8.18
C LYS A 31 14.94 -0.27 -7.88
N GLU A 32 15.80 -1.28 -8.06
CA GLU A 32 15.49 -2.67 -7.78
C GLU A 32 15.65 -3.00 -6.29
N TYR A 33 14.91 -4.00 -5.82
CA TYR A 33 15.01 -4.59 -4.48
C TYR A 33 14.68 -6.09 -4.52
N GLY A 34 15.16 -6.80 -3.49
CA GLY A 34 15.01 -8.23 -3.41
C GLY A 34 13.69 -8.72 -2.84
N MET A 35 13.50 -10.02 -2.91
CA MET A 35 12.42 -10.76 -2.24
C MET A 35 13.04 -11.78 -1.28
N ILE A 36 12.44 -11.91 -0.11
CA ILE A 36 12.83 -12.87 0.92
C ILE A 36 11.93 -14.09 0.80
N GLN A 37 12.50 -15.27 0.72
CA GLN A 37 11.78 -16.56 0.67
C GLN A 37 12.19 -17.43 1.87
N PRO A 38 11.57 -17.23 3.04
CA PRO A 38 11.95 -17.97 4.26
C PRO A 38 11.73 -19.48 4.14
N GLN A 39 10.69 -19.87 3.37
CA GLN A 39 10.32 -21.26 3.11
C GLN A 39 9.75 -21.39 1.69
N ASN A 40 9.61 -22.63 1.22
CA ASN A 40 8.98 -22.88 -0.07
C ASN A 40 7.50 -22.38 -0.06
N GLY A 41 7.13 -21.61 -1.07
CA GLY A 41 5.82 -20.98 -1.18
C GLY A 41 5.62 -19.73 -0.32
N TRP A 42 6.59 -19.30 0.48
CA TRP A 42 6.55 -18.05 1.22
C TRP A 42 7.26 -16.95 0.43
N ALA A 43 6.72 -15.74 0.50
CA ALA A 43 7.27 -14.58 -0.18
C ALA A 43 7.08 -13.31 0.66
N GLU A 44 8.17 -12.68 1.02
CA GLU A 44 8.18 -11.47 1.85
C GLU A 44 9.10 -10.40 1.26
N GLN A 45 8.83 -9.15 1.60
CA GLN A 45 9.70 -8.03 1.30
C GLN A 45 9.80 -7.08 2.50
N ASN A 46 10.93 -6.39 2.60
CA ASN A 46 11.12 -5.35 3.62
C ASN A 46 10.50 -4.03 3.10
N PRO A 47 9.45 -3.47 3.74
CA PRO A 47 8.89 -2.19 3.35
C PRO A 47 9.90 -1.03 3.37
N GLY A 48 10.95 -1.12 4.19
CA GLY A 48 12.07 -0.17 4.20
C GLY A 48 12.79 -0.06 2.87
N ASP A 49 12.87 -1.15 2.10
CA ASP A 49 13.51 -1.13 0.77
C ASP A 49 12.65 -0.35 -0.22
N TRP A 50 11.32 -0.47 -0.16
CA TRP A 50 10.39 0.32 -0.97
C TRP A 50 10.48 1.82 -0.63
N LYS A 51 10.49 2.16 0.67
CA LYS A 51 10.68 3.53 1.17
C LYS A 51 11.96 4.14 0.60
N ASN A 52 13.08 3.44 0.73
CA ASN A 52 14.37 3.92 0.23
C ASN A 52 14.37 4.10 -1.29
N ALA A 53 13.84 3.11 -2.03
CA ALA A 53 13.75 3.16 -3.48
C ALA A 53 12.88 4.33 -3.97
N VAL A 54 11.74 4.59 -3.33
CA VAL A 54 10.88 5.74 -3.63
C VAL A 54 11.62 7.06 -3.40
N LEU A 55 12.25 7.23 -2.25
CA LEU A 55 12.95 8.48 -1.92
C LEU A 55 14.15 8.73 -2.84
N GLU A 56 14.92 7.68 -3.17
CA GLU A 56 16.04 7.76 -4.12
C GLU A 56 15.55 8.14 -5.53
N THR A 57 14.51 7.45 -6.04
CA THR A 57 14.01 7.70 -7.40
C THR A 57 13.30 9.06 -7.53
N LEU A 58 12.64 9.56 -6.47
CA LEU A 58 12.09 10.91 -6.44
C LEU A 58 13.20 11.97 -6.55
N SER A 59 14.27 11.85 -5.75
CA SER A 59 15.42 12.76 -5.81
C SER A 59 16.07 12.73 -7.20
N GLU A 60 16.29 11.54 -7.75
CA GLU A 60 16.94 11.35 -9.04
C GLU A 60 16.12 11.95 -10.21
N VAL A 61 14.81 11.74 -10.22
CA VAL A 61 13.92 12.33 -11.23
C VAL A 61 13.89 13.84 -11.11
N ARG A 62 13.85 14.38 -9.88
CA ARG A 62 13.89 15.82 -9.64
C ARG A 62 15.19 16.45 -10.14
N GLU A 63 16.34 15.85 -9.84
CA GLU A 63 17.66 16.33 -10.29
C GLU A 63 17.82 16.25 -11.81
N ARG A 64 17.51 15.09 -12.40
CA ARG A 64 17.68 14.86 -13.85
C ARG A 64 16.78 15.75 -14.71
N SER A 65 15.57 16.05 -14.25
CA SER A 65 14.64 16.87 -15.01
C SER A 65 15.02 18.34 -15.03
N GLY A 66 15.70 18.83 -14.00
CA GLY A 66 15.95 20.28 -13.82
C GLY A 66 14.67 21.11 -13.62
N VAL A 67 13.50 20.49 -13.52
CA VAL A 67 12.20 21.17 -13.34
C VAL A 67 12.17 21.83 -11.96
N PRO A 68 11.76 23.10 -11.82
CA PRO A 68 11.62 23.74 -10.52
C PRO A 68 10.64 22.97 -9.59
N ALA A 69 10.99 22.79 -8.32
CA ALA A 69 10.17 22.05 -7.36
C ALA A 69 8.71 22.55 -7.30
N GLY A 70 8.50 23.88 -7.32
CA GLY A 70 7.18 24.50 -7.30
C GLY A 70 6.35 24.29 -8.57
N ALA A 71 6.93 23.75 -9.65
CA ALA A 71 6.21 23.36 -10.87
C ALA A 71 5.66 21.92 -10.80
N ILE A 72 6.16 21.08 -9.89
CA ILE A 72 5.68 19.70 -9.68
C ILE A 72 4.49 19.77 -8.72
N LYS A 73 3.29 19.48 -9.21
CA LYS A 73 2.03 19.75 -8.52
C LYS A 73 1.46 18.55 -7.77
N GLY A 74 1.73 17.35 -8.23
CA GLY A 74 1.11 16.18 -7.64
C GLY A 74 1.88 14.89 -7.89
N ILE A 75 1.60 13.91 -7.01
CA ILE A 75 2.11 12.55 -7.06
C ILE A 75 0.94 11.59 -7.07
N GLY A 76 0.88 10.71 -8.07
CA GLY A 76 0.03 9.53 -8.11
C GLY A 76 0.84 8.30 -7.73
N LEU A 77 0.20 7.37 -7.02
CA LEU A 77 0.81 6.15 -6.55
C LEU A 77 0.16 4.92 -7.21
N SER A 78 0.98 4.00 -7.68
CA SER A 78 0.59 2.64 -8.07
C SER A 78 1.54 1.65 -7.39
N GLY A 79 1.21 0.38 -7.40
CA GLY A 79 2.13 -0.61 -6.83
C GLY A 79 1.57 -2.02 -6.80
N GLN A 80 2.38 -2.93 -6.24
CA GLN A 80 1.95 -4.30 -6.00
C GLN A 80 0.80 -4.35 -5.00
N MET A 81 -0.22 -5.10 -5.34
CA MET A 81 -1.45 -5.25 -4.57
C MET A 81 -1.30 -6.27 -3.42
N HIS A 82 -2.26 -6.28 -2.51
CA HIS A 82 -2.51 -7.35 -1.51
C HIS A 82 -1.42 -7.60 -0.47
N GLY A 83 -0.29 -6.90 -0.50
CA GLY A 83 0.77 -7.02 0.49
C GLY A 83 0.27 -6.58 1.87
N LEU A 84 0.70 -7.27 2.93
CA LEU A 84 0.35 -6.90 4.30
C LEU A 84 1.52 -6.15 4.93
N VAL A 85 1.35 -4.85 5.17
CA VAL A 85 2.26 -4.03 5.99
C VAL A 85 1.58 -3.75 7.33
N MET A 86 2.30 -3.97 8.42
CA MET A 86 1.82 -3.73 9.78
C MET A 86 2.77 -2.77 10.49
N LEU A 87 2.22 -1.70 11.05
CA LEU A 87 2.97 -0.69 11.80
C LEU A 87 2.54 -0.70 13.27
N ASP A 88 3.48 -0.39 14.16
CA ASP A 88 3.25 -0.21 15.59
C ASP A 88 2.83 1.23 15.95
N GLU A 89 2.83 1.55 17.24
CA GLU A 89 2.45 2.87 17.78
C GLU A 89 3.42 3.99 17.39
N ASP A 90 4.66 3.65 17.05
CA ASP A 90 5.68 4.59 16.59
C ASP A 90 5.74 4.69 15.04
N ASN A 91 4.81 4.03 14.34
CA ASN A 91 4.75 3.89 12.88
C ASN A 91 5.93 3.11 12.30
N GLU A 92 6.58 2.28 13.11
CA GLU A 92 7.66 1.41 12.65
C GLU A 92 7.10 0.08 12.12
N VAL A 93 7.77 -0.45 11.12
CA VAL A 93 7.37 -1.72 10.49
C VAL A 93 7.64 -2.89 11.44
N ILE A 94 6.59 -3.61 11.84
CA ILE A 94 6.67 -4.73 12.81
C ILE A 94 7.39 -5.94 12.23
N ARG A 95 7.17 -6.23 10.94
CA ARG A 95 7.72 -7.40 10.25
C ARG A 95 7.83 -7.18 8.74
N PRO A 96 8.61 -7.99 8.00
CA PRO A 96 8.56 -7.99 6.53
C PRO A 96 7.14 -8.21 6.02
N SER A 97 6.76 -7.48 4.98
CA SER A 97 5.44 -7.61 4.34
C SER A 97 5.28 -8.99 3.69
N ILE A 98 4.17 -9.67 4.00
CA ILE A 98 3.75 -10.87 3.25
C ILE A 98 3.14 -10.38 1.94
N ILE A 99 3.81 -10.63 0.80
CA ILE A 99 3.40 -10.09 -0.50
C ILE A 99 2.39 -10.97 -1.24
N TRP A 100 1.89 -10.51 -2.37
CA TRP A 100 0.76 -11.08 -3.11
C TRP A 100 0.94 -12.53 -3.57
N CYS A 101 2.17 -12.95 -3.89
CA CYS A 101 2.49 -14.30 -4.39
C CYS A 101 2.72 -15.35 -3.27
N ASP A 102 2.63 -14.95 -2.00
CA ASP A 102 2.76 -15.83 -0.85
C ASP A 102 1.58 -16.83 -0.76
N GLN A 103 1.88 -18.07 -0.43
CA GLN A 103 0.90 -19.17 -0.38
C GLN A 103 0.67 -19.74 1.04
N ARG A 104 1.26 -19.14 2.10
CA ARG A 104 1.20 -19.68 3.46
C ARG A 104 -0.20 -19.73 4.07
N THR A 105 -1.14 -18.94 3.57
CA THR A 105 -2.44 -18.68 4.19
C THR A 105 -3.55 -19.66 3.78
N GLY A 106 -3.22 -20.82 3.20
CA GLY A 106 -4.23 -21.80 2.76
C GLY A 106 -5.20 -22.23 3.86
N GLY A 107 -4.69 -22.47 5.10
CA GLY A 107 -5.53 -22.81 6.25
C GLY A 107 -6.49 -21.67 6.64
N GLN A 108 -6.06 -20.41 6.54
CA GLN A 108 -6.91 -19.25 6.83
C GLN A 108 -8.02 -19.08 5.78
N VAL A 109 -7.73 -19.38 4.53
CA VAL A 109 -8.78 -19.40 3.48
C VAL A 109 -9.86 -20.44 3.80
N GLU A 110 -9.48 -21.63 4.27
CA GLU A 110 -10.43 -22.65 4.71
C GLU A 110 -11.25 -22.19 5.92
N GLU A 111 -10.60 -21.56 6.91
CA GLU A 111 -11.26 -20.96 8.10
C GLU A 111 -12.27 -19.87 7.66
N MET A 112 -11.90 -18.97 6.75
CA MET A 112 -12.80 -17.94 6.20
C MET A 112 -14.04 -18.55 5.54
N LEU A 113 -13.88 -19.64 4.76
CA LEU A 113 -14.98 -20.34 4.10
C LEU A 113 -15.89 -21.11 5.09
N GLN A 114 -15.40 -21.47 6.28
CA GLN A 114 -16.22 -22.02 7.36
C GLN A 114 -17.01 -20.94 8.10
N ILE A 115 -16.47 -19.72 8.21
CA ILE A 115 -17.14 -18.58 8.85
C ILE A 115 -18.31 -18.10 8.00
N MET A 116 -18.13 -18.02 6.68
CA MET A 116 -19.12 -17.48 5.76
C MET A 116 -19.08 -18.22 4.42
N PRO A 117 -20.24 -18.53 3.79
CA PRO A 117 -20.27 -19.17 2.48
C PRO A 117 -19.54 -18.36 1.40
N ARG A 118 -18.96 -19.06 0.43
CA ARG A 118 -18.19 -18.44 -0.68
C ARG A 118 -18.99 -17.36 -1.43
N GLU A 119 -20.29 -17.61 -1.64
CA GLU A 119 -21.19 -16.71 -2.33
C GLU A 119 -21.37 -15.40 -1.57
N ARG A 120 -21.41 -15.44 -0.22
CA ARG A 120 -21.52 -14.25 0.59
C ARG A 120 -20.24 -13.41 0.57
N TRP A 121 -19.07 -14.06 0.53
CA TRP A 121 -17.79 -13.37 0.32
C TRP A 121 -17.80 -12.60 -1.01
N ILE A 122 -18.23 -13.25 -2.10
CA ILE A 122 -18.30 -12.62 -3.42
C ILE A 122 -19.31 -11.47 -3.43
N GLU A 123 -20.45 -11.61 -2.78
CA GLU A 123 -21.46 -10.55 -2.68
C GLU A 123 -20.92 -9.30 -2.01
N LEU A 124 -20.18 -9.45 -0.90
CA LEU A 124 -19.63 -8.32 -0.13
C LEU A 124 -18.36 -7.74 -0.76
N THR A 125 -17.42 -8.60 -1.12
CA THR A 125 -16.05 -8.18 -1.47
C THR A 125 -15.72 -8.34 -2.96
N ALA A 126 -16.71 -8.72 -3.77
CA ALA A 126 -16.59 -9.05 -5.20
C ALA A 126 -15.60 -10.20 -5.52
N ASN A 127 -15.02 -10.84 -4.52
CA ASN A 127 -14.01 -11.89 -4.65
C ASN A 127 -14.21 -13.03 -3.65
N PRO A 128 -13.90 -14.28 -4.02
CA PRO A 128 -13.80 -15.37 -3.05
C PRO A 128 -12.51 -15.26 -2.22
N PRO A 129 -12.44 -15.85 -1.01
CA PRO A 129 -11.19 -15.98 -0.28
C PRO A 129 -10.10 -16.71 -1.06
N LEU A 130 -8.90 -16.13 -1.10
CA LEU A 130 -7.71 -16.67 -1.77
C LEU A 130 -6.46 -16.35 -0.93
N THR A 131 -5.40 -17.15 -1.09
CA THR A 131 -4.14 -17.00 -0.36
C THR A 131 -3.43 -15.68 -0.63
N GLY A 132 -3.56 -15.14 -1.84
CA GLY A 132 -2.95 -13.87 -2.23
C GLY A 132 -3.55 -12.63 -1.56
N TRP A 133 -4.78 -12.69 -1.04
CA TRP A 133 -5.50 -11.55 -0.47
C TRP A 133 -5.03 -11.18 0.94
N THR A 134 -5.23 -9.92 1.33
CA THR A 134 -4.70 -9.36 2.58
C THR A 134 -5.40 -9.94 3.81
N ALA A 135 -6.71 -10.17 3.79
CA ALA A 135 -7.46 -10.66 4.95
C ALA A 135 -6.91 -11.99 5.49
N ALA A 136 -6.62 -12.95 4.60
CA ALA A 136 -6.04 -14.24 4.99
C ALA A 136 -4.64 -14.08 5.64
N LYS A 137 -3.85 -13.09 5.21
CA LYS A 137 -2.53 -12.79 5.81
C LYS A 137 -2.67 -12.19 7.20
N ILE A 138 -3.65 -11.31 7.41
CA ILE A 138 -3.96 -10.75 8.74
C ILE A 138 -4.31 -11.89 9.71
N LEU A 139 -5.19 -12.80 9.30
CA LEU A 139 -5.56 -13.96 10.13
C LEU A 139 -4.37 -14.87 10.40
N TRP A 140 -3.50 -15.06 9.42
CA TRP A 140 -2.28 -15.84 9.61
C TRP A 140 -1.36 -15.22 10.66
N VAL A 141 -1.10 -13.91 10.59
CA VAL A 141 -0.27 -13.22 11.59
C VAL A 141 -0.95 -13.25 12.96
N LYS A 142 -2.26 -13.01 13.04
CA LYS A 142 -3.04 -13.09 14.29
C LYS A 142 -2.88 -14.46 14.98
N LYS A 143 -2.83 -15.55 14.21
CA LYS A 143 -2.74 -16.92 14.69
C LYS A 143 -1.31 -17.38 15.00
N HIS A 144 -0.35 -17.05 14.13
CA HIS A 144 1.01 -17.59 14.17
C HIS A 144 2.05 -16.62 14.74
N GLU A 145 1.75 -15.32 14.74
CA GLU A 145 2.59 -14.27 15.29
C GLU A 145 1.78 -13.33 16.21
N PRO A 146 1.12 -13.86 17.27
CA PRO A 146 0.19 -13.08 18.10
C PRO A 146 0.84 -11.87 18.76
N GLU A 147 2.12 -11.92 19.09
CA GLU A 147 2.85 -10.80 19.67
C GLU A 147 3.03 -9.65 18.65
N ASN A 148 3.24 -9.96 17.37
CA ASN A 148 3.29 -8.97 16.31
C ASN A 148 1.91 -8.36 16.06
N TYR A 149 0.85 -9.19 16.08
CA TYR A 149 -0.52 -8.69 15.93
C TYR A 149 -0.92 -7.74 17.06
N GLN A 150 -0.55 -8.05 18.30
CA GLN A 150 -0.85 -7.21 19.47
C GLN A 150 -0.17 -5.85 19.44
N LYS A 151 1.01 -5.74 18.82
CA LYS A 151 1.73 -4.47 18.63
C LYS A 151 1.13 -3.64 17.51
N CYS A 152 0.39 -4.25 16.59
CA CYS A 152 -0.13 -3.58 15.40
C CYS A 152 -1.11 -2.46 15.77
N ARG A 153 -0.91 -1.31 15.15
CA ARG A 153 -1.80 -0.14 15.23
C ARG A 153 -2.34 0.25 13.87
N HIS A 154 -1.61 -0.08 12.79
CA HIS A 154 -2.02 0.22 11.43
C HIS A 154 -1.73 -0.95 10.50
N ILE A 155 -2.72 -1.27 9.66
CA ILE A 155 -2.63 -2.24 8.57
C ILE A 155 -2.73 -1.47 7.26
N LEU A 156 -1.74 -1.62 6.41
CA LEU A 156 -1.60 -0.89 5.15
C LEU A 156 -1.28 -1.86 4.01
N LEU A 157 -1.63 -1.47 2.80
CA LEU A 157 -1.10 -2.06 1.57
C LEU A 157 0.29 -1.45 1.23
N PRO A 158 1.09 -2.05 0.35
CA PRO A 158 2.41 -1.51 -0.01
C PRO A 158 2.37 -0.06 -0.49
N LYS A 159 1.42 0.28 -1.37
CA LYS A 159 1.18 1.63 -1.87
C LYS A 159 0.76 2.59 -0.74
N ASP A 160 -0.13 2.15 0.15
CA ASP A 160 -0.63 2.94 1.27
C ASP A 160 0.48 3.23 2.31
N TYR A 161 1.39 2.27 2.51
CA TYR A 161 2.59 2.50 3.33
C TYR A 161 3.46 3.60 2.74
N ILE A 162 3.68 3.60 1.42
CA ILE A 162 4.44 4.69 0.77
C ILE A 162 3.70 6.02 0.89
N ARG A 163 2.36 6.06 0.75
CA ARG A 163 1.57 7.28 1.00
C ARG A 163 1.79 7.78 2.42
N GLN A 164 1.72 6.90 3.41
CA GLN A 164 1.96 7.25 4.82
C GLN A 164 3.37 7.81 5.02
N VAL A 165 4.40 7.19 4.43
CA VAL A 165 5.78 7.70 4.45
C VAL A 165 5.89 9.11 3.85
N LEU A 166 5.20 9.36 2.74
CA LEU A 166 5.28 10.64 2.04
C LEU A 166 4.49 11.76 2.73
N THR A 167 3.35 11.42 3.36
CA THR A 167 2.35 12.41 3.83
C THR A 167 2.04 12.34 5.32
N GLY A 168 2.38 11.27 6.00
CA GLY A 168 1.94 10.99 7.37
C GLY A 168 0.48 10.52 7.49
N VAL A 169 -0.26 10.40 6.38
CA VAL A 169 -1.70 10.09 6.38
C VAL A 169 -1.94 8.60 6.23
N PHE A 170 -2.76 8.04 7.12
CA PHE A 170 -3.25 6.66 7.04
C PHE A 170 -4.50 6.59 6.18
N ALA A 171 -4.32 6.25 4.92
CA ALA A 171 -5.37 6.17 3.92
C ALA A 171 -5.17 4.98 2.99
N THR A 172 -6.25 4.52 2.41
CA THR A 172 -6.27 3.61 1.26
C THR A 172 -7.22 4.16 0.19
N GLU A 173 -7.28 3.52 -0.97
CA GLU A 173 -8.26 3.89 -1.99
C GLU A 173 -9.00 2.65 -2.51
N VAL A 174 -10.18 2.88 -3.06
CA VAL A 174 -11.17 1.84 -3.34
C VAL A 174 -10.68 0.72 -4.26
N SER A 175 -9.80 1.00 -5.25
CA SER A 175 -9.37 -0.01 -6.20
C SER A 175 -8.43 -1.03 -5.54
N ASP A 176 -7.46 -0.57 -4.76
CA ASP A 176 -6.49 -1.43 -4.08
C ASP A 176 -7.11 -2.07 -2.82
N ALA A 177 -7.93 -1.30 -2.06
CA ALA A 177 -8.67 -1.82 -0.91
C ALA A 177 -9.63 -2.96 -1.27
N SER A 178 -10.17 -3.00 -2.49
CA SER A 178 -11.00 -4.11 -2.98
C SER A 178 -10.26 -5.45 -2.93
N GLY A 179 -8.95 -5.44 -3.10
CA GLY A 179 -8.07 -6.60 -2.99
C GLY A 179 -7.69 -7.00 -1.56
N MET A 180 -8.10 -6.26 -0.55
CA MET A 180 -7.89 -6.66 0.85
C MET A 180 -8.88 -7.72 1.34
N GLN A 181 -10.02 -7.90 0.67
CA GLN A 181 -11.17 -8.68 1.12
C GLN A 181 -11.79 -8.18 2.44
N LEU A 182 -11.66 -6.90 2.71
CA LEU A 182 -12.26 -6.22 3.87
C LEU A 182 -13.21 -5.11 3.44
N LEU A 183 -13.18 -4.72 2.16
CA LEU A 183 -14.02 -3.67 1.59
C LEU A 183 -15.38 -4.24 1.15
N ASP A 184 -16.46 -3.55 1.50
CA ASP A 184 -17.72 -3.63 0.76
C ASP A 184 -17.52 -2.89 -0.57
N VAL A 185 -17.34 -3.65 -1.65
CA VAL A 185 -17.00 -3.07 -2.96
C VAL A 185 -18.15 -2.24 -3.52
N GLN A 186 -19.39 -2.62 -3.26
CA GLN A 186 -20.56 -1.85 -3.71
C GLN A 186 -20.75 -0.58 -2.90
N GLY A 187 -20.58 -0.68 -1.57
CA GLY A 187 -20.68 0.44 -0.64
C GLY A 187 -19.45 1.35 -0.65
N ARG A 188 -18.32 0.92 -1.25
CA ARG A 188 -17.05 1.65 -1.31
C ARG A 188 -16.53 2.07 0.07
N CYS A 189 -16.73 1.20 1.06
CA CYS A 189 -16.33 1.41 2.45
C CYS A 189 -15.95 0.09 3.09
N TRP A 190 -15.32 0.15 4.26
CA TRP A 190 -15.01 -1.08 5.00
C TRP A 190 -16.28 -1.85 5.35
N SER A 191 -16.27 -3.17 5.14
CA SER A 191 -17.40 -4.05 5.43
C SER A 191 -17.46 -4.40 6.90
N GLU A 192 -18.37 -3.79 7.65
CA GLU A 192 -18.59 -4.10 9.07
C GLU A 192 -18.93 -5.57 9.31
N GLU A 193 -19.61 -6.22 8.36
CA GLU A 193 -19.93 -7.65 8.43
C GLU A 193 -18.67 -8.50 8.36
N VAL A 194 -17.79 -8.20 7.40
CA VAL A 194 -16.52 -8.92 7.22
C VAL A 194 -15.58 -8.69 8.38
N LEU A 195 -15.41 -7.44 8.81
CA LEU A 195 -14.53 -7.09 9.94
C LEU A 195 -14.96 -7.82 11.22
N ARG A 196 -16.27 -7.83 11.50
CA ARG A 196 -16.82 -8.55 12.65
C ARG A 196 -16.65 -10.07 12.53
N ALA A 197 -16.89 -10.62 11.34
CA ALA A 197 -16.76 -12.07 11.10
C ALA A 197 -15.32 -12.57 11.28
N LEU A 198 -14.33 -11.74 10.92
CA LEU A 198 -12.90 -12.04 11.05
C LEU A 198 -12.29 -11.57 12.37
N ASP A 199 -13.08 -10.90 13.22
CA ASP A 199 -12.62 -10.27 14.46
C ASP A 199 -11.38 -9.38 14.22
N ILE A 200 -11.51 -8.47 13.23
CA ILE A 200 -10.52 -7.44 12.88
C ILE A 200 -11.05 -6.08 13.32
N ASP A 201 -10.28 -5.38 14.15
CA ASP A 201 -10.65 -4.04 14.61
C ASP A 201 -10.57 -3.02 13.47
N ARG A 202 -11.68 -2.29 13.24
CA ARG A 202 -11.77 -1.21 12.23
C ARG A 202 -10.71 -0.13 12.44
N SER A 203 -10.30 0.12 13.67
CA SER A 203 -9.31 1.15 14.01
C SER A 203 -7.91 0.87 13.43
N LEU A 204 -7.62 -0.38 13.04
CA LEU A 204 -6.36 -0.76 12.39
C LEU A 204 -6.30 -0.31 10.92
N LEU A 205 -7.43 0.07 10.33
CA LEU A 205 -7.56 0.39 8.91
C LEU A 205 -7.70 1.89 8.69
N GLY A 206 -7.00 2.42 7.70
CA GLY A 206 -7.10 3.82 7.29
C GLY A 206 -8.45 4.19 6.68
N GLU A 207 -8.64 5.48 6.40
CA GLU A 207 -9.82 5.96 5.67
C GLU A 207 -9.75 5.56 4.19
N VAL A 208 -10.93 5.33 3.60
CA VAL A 208 -11.07 4.92 2.18
C VAL A 208 -11.38 6.13 1.33
N TYR A 209 -10.59 6.33 0.29
CA TYR A 209 -10.71 7.43 -0.67
C TYR A 209 -11.01 6.91 -2.08
N GLU A 210 -11.49 7.78 -2.96
CA GLU A 210 -11.44 7.53 -4.40
C GLU A 210 -9.99 7.70 -4.91
N SER A 211 -9.65 7.01 -6.00
CA SER A 211 -8.26 7.04 -6.52
C SER A 211 -7.78 8.45 -6.90
N CYS A 212 -8.68 9.33 -7.34
CA CYS A 212 -8.35 10.71 -7.72
C CYS A 212 -8.44 11.73 -6.56
N GLU A 213 -8.87 11.34 -5.38
CA GLU A 213 -8.96 12.25 -4.24
C GLU A 213 -7.59 12.57 -3.65
N ILE A 214 -7.44 13.82 -3.20
CA ILE A 214 -6.23 14.27 -2.51
C ILE A 214 -6.23 13.68 -1.10
N THR A 215 -5.21 12.90 -0.78
CA THR A 215 -5.05 12.28 0.54
C THR A 215 -4.11 13.05 1.46
N GLY A 216 -3.31 13.96 0.93
CA GLY A 216 -2.39 14.80 1.71
C GLY A 216 -1.40 15.55 0.84
N THR A 217 -0.42 16.18 1.49
CA THR A 217 0.74 16.82 0.86
C THR A 217 2.02 16.23 1.44
N LEU A 218 3.14 16.47 0.79
CA LEU A 218 4.42 15.95 1.26
C LEU A 218 4.77 16.49 2.64
N LEU A 219 5.28 15.62 3.50
CA LEU A 219 5.90 16.03 4.75
C LEU A 219 7.11 16.93 4.47
N PRO A 220 7.38 17.97 5.31
CA PRO A 220 8.51 18.89 5.11
C PRO A 220 9.86 18.19 4.97
N GLU A 221 10.12 17.16 5.79
CA GLU A 221 11.35 16.38 5.75
C GLU A 221 11.49 15.55 4.47
N ILE A 222 10.36 15.07 3.92
CA ILE A 222 10.36 14.36 2.63
C ILE A 222 10.61 15.35 1.48
N ALA A 223 9.97 16.50 1.53
CA ALA A 223 10.19 17.56 0.54
C ALA A 223 11.66 18.02 0.52
N GLU A 224 12.26 18.26 1.69
CA GLU A 224 13.68 18.61 1.81
C GLU A 224 14.58 17.50 1.24
N ARG A 225 14.35 16.24 1.64
CA ARG A 225 15.16 15.09 1.22
C ARG A 225 15.10 14.83 -0.29
N THR A 226 13.94 15.05 -0.91
CA THR A 226 13.72 14.77 -2.34
C THR A 226 13.91 15.99 -3.25
N GLY A 227 14.08 17.18 -2.66
CA GLY A 227 14.15 18.43 -3.40
C GLY A 227 12.82 18.85 -4.03
N LEU A 228 11.69 18.31 -3.54
CA LEU A 228 10.34 18.67 -3.94
C LEU A 228 9.76 19.80 -3.08
N ASN A 229 8.54 20.26 -3.39
CA ASN A 229 7.83 21.24 -2.60
C ASN A 229 6.90 20.52 -1.61
N ALA A 230 6.85 20.99 -0.34
CA ALA A 230 5.91 20.44 0.64
C ALA A 230 4.43 20.61 0.26
N ASP A 231 4.11 21.59 -0.60
CA ASP A 231 2.74 21.77 -1.14
C ASP A 231 2.37 20.77 -2.28
N THR A 232 3.31 19.88 -2.68
CA THR A 232 3.02 18.85 -3.68
C THR A 232 1.97 17.89 -3.12
N ILE A 233 0.81 17.81 -3.77
CA ILE A 233 -0.29 16.93 -3.34
C ILE A 233 0.02 15.46 -3.63
N VAL A 234 -0.55 14.56 -2.83
CA VAL A 234 -0.53 13.11 -3.07
C VAL A 234 -1.98 12.62 -3.17
N VAL A 235 -2.31 11.90 -4.24
CA VAL A 235 -3.65 11.36 -4.48
C VAL A 235 -3.77 9.90 -4.02
N GLY A 236 -4.98 9.36 -4.05
CA GLY A 236 -5.32 8.02 -3.57
C GLY A 236 -4.65 6.89 -4.36
N GLY A 237 -4.57 7.00 -5.66
CA GLY A 237 -3.98 5.96 -6.52
C GLY A 237 -3.78 6.39 -7.94
#